data_b2a516b44ea777b778f5cf9919e4b964
#
_entry.id   b2a516b44ea777b778f5cf9919e4b964
#
_cell.length_a   1.000
_cell.length_b   1.000
_cell.length_c   1.000
_cell.angle_alpha   90.00
_cell.angle_beta   90.00
_cell.angle_gamma   90.00
#
_symmetry.space_group_name_H-M   'P 1'
#
loop_
_entity.id
_entity.type
_entity.pdbx_description
1 polymer ?
#
loop_
_entity_poly.entity_id
_entity_poly.type
_entity_poly.pdbx_seq_one_letter_code
_entity_poly.pdbx_strand_id
1 'polypeptide(L)'
;MKKVLIGCLGILLMLGLTVFWYLSRFDSEQDLPETAQSTLRETHTGPVLGFSKNDVNVWLGIPYAQPPVNDLRWRAPREPVSWSEPKNATQFGEACPQGALGLSGSEDCLFLNIWSSQSEGSSKPVMFFIHGGGNVIGSADQGGLYDGQRFASEHEVVLVSINYRLGPLGWFSHPALRETESKAFAEDDNSGNYGTLDIIAGLKWVQKNISSFGGDPDNVTIFGESAGGW
;
A
#
# COMPACT_ATOMS: atom_id res chain seq x y z
N MET A 1 58.75 -3.57 0.93
CA MET A 1 57.64 -2.79 1.50
C MET A 1 56.88 -1.91 0.53
N LYS A 2 57.53 -1.04 -0.29
CA LYS A 2 56.81 -0.16 -1.25
C LYS A 2 55.92 -0.91 -2.29
N LYS A 3 56.34 -2.06 -2.81
CA LYS A 3 55.53 -2.84 -3.78
C LYS A 3 54.27 -3.47 -3.19
N VAL A 4 54.29 -3.84 -1.89
CA VAL A 4 53.12 -4.40 -1.20
C VAL A 4 52.09 -3.28 -0.90
N LEU A 5 52.56 -2.09 -0.54
CA LEU A 5 51.69 -0.91 -0.29
C LEU A 5 50.92 -0.49 -1.54
N ILE A 6 51.59 -0.51 -2.72
CA ILE A 6 50.96 -0.16 -4.02
C ILE A 6 49.89 -1.20 -4.39
N GLY A 7 50.15 -2.48 -4.13
CA GLY A 7 49.18 -3.55 -4.37
C GLY A 7 47.92 -3.43 -3.49
N CYS A 8 48.09 -3.15 -2.20
CA CYS A 8 46.98 -2.93 -1.28
C CYS A 8 46.14 -1.70 -1.62
N LEU A 9 46.78 -0.61 -2.06
CA LEU A 9 46.08 0.61 -2.49
C LEU A 9 45.22 0.38 -3.75
N GLY A 10 45.77 -0.41 -4.72
CA GLY A 10 45.07 -0.78 -5.94
C GLY A 10 43.79 -1.65 -5.65
N ILE A 11 43.92 -2.60 -4.72
CA ILE A 11 42.78 -3.47 -4.32
C ILE A 11 41.69 -2.66 -3.62
N LEU A 12 42.06 -1.72 -2.74
CA LEU A 12 41.11 -0.84 -2.05
C LEU A 12 40.38 0.10 -3.02
N LEU A 13 41.10 0.63 -4.03
CA LEU A 13 40.49 1.46 -5.08
C LEU A 13 39.53 0.66 -5.97
N MET A 14 39.87 -0.56 -6.33
CA MET A 14 38.98 -1.45 -7.08
C MET A 14 37.74 -1.83 -6.30
N LEU A 15 37.88 -2.16 -5.02
CA LEU A 15 36.75 -2.42 -4.12
C LEU A 15 35.87 -1.18 -3.94
N GLY A 16 36.45 0.01 -3.78
CA GLY A 16 35.71 1.26 -3.73
C GLY A 16 34.93 1.56 -5.01
N LEU A 17 35.52 1.31 -6.19
CA LEU A 17 34.87 1.49 -7.47
C LEU A 17 33.76 0.47 -7.74
N THR A 18 33.95 -0.78 -7.32
CA THR A 18 32.90 -1.81 -7.44
C THR A 18 31.73 -1.56 -6.49
N VAL A 19 31.99 -1.14 -5.26
CA VAL A 19 30.95 -0.73 -4.31
C VAL A 19 30.21 0.53 -4.80
N PHE A 20 30.94 1.53 -5.28
CA PHE A 20 30.34 2.73 -5.86
C PHE A 20 29.48 2.41 -7.10
N TRP A 21 29.98 1.57 -8.01
CA TRP A 21 29.22 1.12 -9.19
C TRP A 21 28.01 0.26 -8.79
N TYR A 22 28.14 -0.57 -7.75
CA TYR A 22 27.02 -1.34 -7.19
C TYR A 22 25.97 -0.42 -6.57
N LEU A 23 26.39 0.53 -5.74
CA LEU A 23 25.50 1.50 -5.12
C LEU A 23 24.84 2.44 -6.13
N SER A 24 25.58 2.91 -7.16
CA SER A 24 25.01 3.75 -8.23
C SER A 24 23.99 3.02 -9.11
N ARG A 25 24.00 1.68 -9.12
CA ARG A 25 22.94 0.90 -9.77
C ARG A 25 21.64 0.82 -8.97
N PHE A 26 21.70 1.03 -7.66
CA PHE A 26 20.51 1.12 -6.80
C PHE A 26 19.95 2.53 -6.71
N ASP A 27 20.72 3.54 -7.13
CA ASP A 27 20.30 4.95 -7.21
C ASP A 27 19.70 5.31 -8.59
N SER A 28 19.37 4.29 -9.40
CA SER A 28 18.50 4.56 -10.55
C SER A 28 17.16 5.00 -9.98
N GLU A 29 16.81 6.29 -10.13
CA GLU A 29 15.42 6.74 -10.10
C GLU A 29 14.63 5.68 -10.87
N GLN A 30 13.78 4.93 -10.15
CA GLN A 30 12.89 4.00 -10.84
C GLN A 30 12.02 4.89 -11.71
N ASP A 31 12.23 4.85 -13.02
CA ASP A 31 11.36 5.53 -13.96
C ASP A 31 9.93 5.05 -13.67
N LEU A 32 9.14 5.98 -13.11
CA LEU A 32 7.76 5.68 -12.80
C LEU A 32 7.00 5.40 -14.09
N PRO A 33 6.07 4.46 -14.08
CA PRO A 33 5.25 4.23 -15.24
C PRO A 33 4.53 5.52 -15.64
N GLU A 34 4.51 5.82 -16.93
CA GLU A 34 3.73 6.93 -17.44
C GLU A 34 2.24 6.66 -17.22
N THR A 35 1.53 7.69 -16.77
CA THR A 35 0.07 7.61 -16.59
C THR A 35 -0.63 7.45 -17.94
N ALA A 36 -1.70 6.67 -17.97
CA ALA A 36 -2.51 6.49 -19.17
C ALA A 36 -3.90 7.11 -18.97
N GLN A 37 -4.31 8.04 -19.83
CA GLN A 37 -5.61 8.72 -19.74
C GLN A 37 -6.80 7.74 -19.76
N SER A 38 -6.64 6.59 -20.41
CA SER A 38 -7.64 5.49 -20.41
C SER A 38 -7.87 4.88 -19.02
N THR A 39 -6.95 5.11 -18.07
CA THR A 39 -7.05 4.64 -16.69
C THR A 39 -7.61 5.66 -15.72
N LEU A 40 -8.07 6.83 -16.18
CA LEU A 40 -8.75 7.79 -15.32
C LEU A 40 -10.02 7.18 -14.73
N ARG A 41 -10.15 7.20 -13.42
CA ARG A 41 -11.32 6.68 -12.70
C ARG A 41 -11.80 7.68 -11.67
N GLU A 42 -13.12 7.86 -11.61
CA GLU A 42 -13.76 8.62 -10.55
C GLU A 42 -13.97 7.74 -9.34
N THR A 43 -13.56 8.21 -8.17
CA THR A 43 -13.88 7.63 -6.87
C THR A 43 -14.78 8.58 -6.09
N HIS A 44 -15.41 8.08 -5.01
CA HIS A 44 -16.28 8.93 -4.17
C HIS A 44 -15.52 10.08 -3.47
N THR A 45 -14.19 10.03 -3.43
CA THR A 45 -13.33 11.07 -2.84
C THR A 45 -12.62 11.93 -3.87
N GLY A 46 -12.51 11.48 -5.12
CA GLY A 46 -11.88 12.23 -6.20
C GLY A 46 -11.25 11.33 -7.26
N PRO A 47 -10.86 11.92 -8.40
CA PRO A 47 -10.32 11.17 -9.53
C PRO A 47 -8.91 10.63 -9.25
N VAL A 48 -8.62 9.45 -9.82
CA VAL A 48 -7.30 8.80 -9.80
C VAL A 48 -6.87 8.42 -11.21
N LEU A 49 -5.59 8.52 -11.49
CA LEU A 49 -4.99 8.23 -12.79
C LEU A 49 -3.89 7.19 -12.62
N GLY A 50 -4.11 6.01 -13.18
CA GLY A 50 -3.17 4.89 -13.15
C GLY A 50 -2.35 4.77 -14.44
N PHE A 51 -1.89 3.58 -14.69
CA PHE A 51 -1.15 3.20 -15.90
C PHE A 51 -1.62 1.86 -16.44
N SER A 52 -1.17 1.51 -17.64
CA SER A 52 -1.44 0.21 -18.25
C SER A 52 -0.15 -0.54 -18.49
N LYS A 53 -0.13 -1.82 -18.21
CA LYS A 53 1.02 -2.70 -18.42
C LYS A 53 0.53 -4.11 -18.76
N ASN A 54 0.96 -4.66 -19.92
CA ASN A 54 0.62 -6.02 -20.37
C ASN A 54 -0.88 -6.33 -20.25
N ASP A 55 -1.73 -5.51 -20.87
CA ASP A 55 -3.19 -5.64 -20.89
C ASP A 55 -3.87 -5.63 -19.49
N VAL A 56 -3.21 -5.08 -18.49
CA VAL A 56 -3.75 -4.82 -17.17
C VAL A 56 -3.69 -3.32 -16.87
N ASN A 57 -4.79 -2.78 -16.42
CA ASN A 57 -4.84 -1.44 -15.84
C ASN A 57 -4.46 -1.53 -14.37
N VAL A 58 -3.60 -0.62 -13.92
CA VAL A 58 -2.99 -0.64 -12.59
C VAL A 58 -3.14 0.71 -11.92
N TRP A 59 -3.53 0.71 -10.67
CA TRP A 59 -3.57 1.88 -9.80
C TRP A 59 -2.91 1.52 -8.47
N LEU A 60 -1.85 2.23 -8.11
CA LEU A 60 -1.05 1.98 -6.92
C LEU A 60 -1.12 3.18 -5.97
N GLY A 61 -1.21 2.92 -4.67
CA GLY A 61 -1.16 3.96 -3.65
C GLY A 61 -2.40 4.87 -3.59
N ILE A 62 -3.60 4.32 -3.82
CA ILE A 62 -4.86 5.06 -3.62
C ILE A 62 -5.15 5.17 -2.13
N PRO A 63 -5.32 6.39 -1.55
CA PRO A 63 -5.67 6.52 -0.15
C PRO A 63 -7.11 6.06 0.10
N TYR A 64 -7.32 5.12 1.00
CA TYR A 64 -8.66 4.68 1.43
C TYR A 64 -9.09 5.28 2.77
N ALA A 65 -8.14 5.89 3.49
CA ALA A 65 -8.38 6.62 4.73
C ALA A 65 -7.45 7.83 4.83
N GLN A 66 -7.76 8.76 5.76
CA GLN A 66 -6.84 9.83 6.12
C GLN A 66 -5.59 9.25 6.79
N PRO A 67 -4.41 9.91 6.65
CA PRO A 67 -3.21 9.54 7.40
C PRO A 67 -3.50 9.46 8.91
N PRO A 68 -3.25 8.31 9.57
CA PRO A 68 -3.51 8.14 11.00
C PRO A 68 -2.38 8.74 11.86
N VAL A 69 -2.09 10.02 11.65
CA VAL A 69 -1.01 10.77 12.30
C VAL A 69 -1.53 11.72 13.37
N ASN A 70 -0.70 12.16 14.28
CA ASN A 70 -1.02 13.13 15.32
C ASN A 70 -2.28 12.74 16.11
N ASP A 71 -3.34 13.54 16.05
CA ASP A 71 -4.61 13.30 16.78
C ASP A 71 -5.40 12.09 16.25
N LEU A 72 -5.09 11.61 15.05
CA LEU A 72 -5.68 10.41 14.46
C LEU A 72 -4.89 9.13 14.76
N ARG A 73 -3.71 9.23 15.38
CA ARG A 73 -2.98 8.04 15.87
C ARG A 73 -3.81 7.36 16.95
N TRP A 74 -3.93 6.04 16.88
CA TRP A 74 -4.80 5.26 17.76
C TRP A 74 -6.27 5.73 17.75
N ARG A 75 -6.76 6.04 16.57
CA ARG A 75 -8.18 6.30 16.28
C ARG A 75 -8.65 5.42 15.14
N ALA A 76 -9.94 5.21 15.05
CA ALA A 76 -10.57 4.57 13.90
C ALA A 76 -10.22 5.33 12.62
N PRO A 77 -10.05 4.66 11.47
CA PRO A 77 -9.75 5.34 10.22
C PRO A 77 -10.87 6.31 9.83
N ARG A 78 -10.50 7.44 9.25
CA ARG A 78 -11.41 8.47 8.72
C ARG A 78 -11.40 8.42 7.21
N GLU A 79 -12.54 8.72 6.57
CA GLU A 79 -12.58 8.86 5.12
C GLU A 79 -11.56 9.90 4.64
N PRO A 80 -10.91 9.68 3.48
CA PRO A 80 -9.98 10.66 2.92
C PRO A 80 -10.66 12.02 2.69
N VAL A 81 -9.90 13.09 2.81
CA VAL A 81 -10.36 14.40 2.35
C VAL A 81 -10.51 14.36 0.84
N SER A 82 -11.66 14.80 0.32
CA SER A 82 -11.94 14.81 -1.12
C SER A 82 -11.00 15.75 -1.87
N TRP A 83 -10.72 15.41 -3.12
CA TRP A 83 -9.87 16.17 -4.03
C TRP A 83 -10.53 16.29 -5.41
N SER A 84 -10.16 17.34 -6.17
CA SER A 84 -10.73 17.64 -7.50
C SER A 84 -9.81 17.29 -8.66
N GLU A 85 -8.49 17.37 -8.44
CA GLU A 85 -7.51 17.07 -9.49
C GLU A 85 -7.11 15.61 -9.47
N PRO A 86 -6.91 14.95 -10.63
CA PRO A 86 -6.50 13.55 -10.65
C PRO A 86 -5.21 13.30 -9.88
N LYS A 87 -5.25 12.38 -8.93
CA LYS A 87 -4.05 11.89 -8.25
C LYS A 87 -3.39 10.80 -9.08
N ASN A 88 -2.09 10.93 -9.33
CA ASN A 88 -1.31 9.86 -9.96
C ASN A 88 -1.21 8.65 -9.04
N ALA A 89 -1.71 7.53 -9.50
CA ALA A 89 -1.70 6.25 -8.80
C ALA A 89 -0.73 5.27 -9.50
N THR A 90 0.55 5.65 -9.54
CA THR A 90 1.62 4.94 -10.26
C THR A 90 2.67 4.32 -9.35
N GLN A 91 2.55 4.54 -8.03
CA GLN A 91 3.49 4.04 -7.02
C GLN A 91 2.74 3.45 -5.85
N PHE A 92 3.28 2.40 -5.25
CA PHE A 92 2.80 1.93 -3.97
C PHE A 92 2.91 3.03 -2.92
N GLY A 93 1.92 3.11 -2.03
CA GLY A 93 2.03 3.93 -0.82
C GLY A 93 3.06 3.33 0.14
N GLU A 94 3.58 4.17 1.02
CA GLU A 94 4.54 3.77 2.05
C GLU A 94 4.00 2.61 2.90
N ALA A 95 4.88 1.67 3.25
CA ALA A 95 4.55 0.63 4.23
C ALA A 95 4.27 1.26 5.60
N CYS A 96 3.40 0.63 6.39
CA CYS A 96 3.16 1.08 7.76
C CYS A 96 4.39 0.89 8.64
N PRO A 97 4.56 1.68 9.73
CA PRO A 97 5.73 1.62 10.58
C PRO A 97 5.97 0.22 11.12
N GLN A 98 7.19 -0.27 10.96
CA GLN A 98 7.61 -1.62 11.31
C GLN A 98 9.11 -1.71 11.54
N GLY A 99 9.60 -2.83 12.13
CA GLY A 99 11.01 -3.12 12.32
C GLY A 99 11.42 -3.22 13.79
N ALA A 100 12.44 -4.05 14.05
CA ALA A 100 12.94 -4.35 15.39
C ALA A 100 14.14 -3.49 15.82
N LEU A 101 14.91 -2.97 14.86
CA LEU A 101 16.16 -2.21 15.11
C LEU A 101 16.08 -0.74 14.68
N GLY A 102 14.95 -0.30 14.30
CA GLY A 102 14.63 1.05 13.83
C GLY A 102 13.33 1.01 13.08
N LEU A 103 12.50 2.03 13.23
CA LEU A 103 11.25 2.10 12.51
C LEU A 103 11.53 2.42 11.03
N SER A 104 11.04 1.59 10.14
CA SER A 104 10.92 1.87 8.71
C SER A 104 9.46 2.08 8.37
N GLY A 105 9.18 2.71 7.22
CA GLY A 105 7.83 3.03 6.78
C GLY A 105 7.31 4.37 7.32
N SER A 106 6.06 4.64 7.07
CA SER A 106 5.38 5.90 7.42
C SER A 106 4.05 5.63 8.12
N GLU A 107 3.64 6.49 9.05
CA GLU A 107 2.27 6.43 9.58
C GLU A 107 1.22 6.83 8.52
N ASP A 108 1.60 7.62 7.50
CA ASP A 108 0.79 7.82 6.31
C ASP A 108 0.94 6.59 5.39
N CYS A 109 0.18 5.54 5.66
CA CYS A 109 0.33 4.24 5.04
C CYS A 109 -1.00 3.58 4.61
N LEU A 110 -2.13 4.21 4.85
CA LEU A 110 -3.44 3.62 4.58
C LEU A 110 -3.83 3.74 3.11
N PHE A 111 -3.12 2.96 2.29
CA PHE A 111 -3.27 2.91 0.83
C PHE A 111 -3.71 1.52 0.37
N LEU A 112 -4.40 1.50 -0.77
CA LEU A 112 -4.73 0.28 -1.51
C LEU A 112 -4.21 0.36 -2.95
N ASN A 113 -4.13 -0.80 -3.59
CA ASN A 113 -3.67 -0.96 -4.95
C ASN A 113 -4.68 -1.80 -5.71
N ILE A 114 -4.84 -1.55 -7.01
CA ILE A 114 -5.83 -2.23 -7.86
C ILE A 114 -5.17 -2.66 -9.16
N TRP A 115 -5.44 -3.90 -9.56
CA TRP A 115 -5.10 -4.46 -10.87
C TRP A 115 -6.39 -5.00 -11.51
N SER A 116 -6.66 -4.59 -12.74
CA SER A 116 -7.83 -5.02 -13.50
C SER A 116 -7.43 -5.34 -14.93
N SER A 117 -7.71 -6.55 -15.43
CA SER A 117 -7.49 -6.87 -16.83
C SER A 117 -8.33 -5.98 -17.74
N GLN A 118 -7.80 -5.67 -18.93
CA GLN A 118 -8.49 -4.84 -19.92
C GLN A 118 -9.56 -5.62 -20.72
N SER A 119 -9.76 -6.90 -20.43
CA SER A 119 -10.79 -7.69 -21.12
C SER A 119 -12.15 -7.02 -21.03
N GLU A 120 -12.85 -6.93 -22.16
CA GLU A 120 -14.24 -6.47 -22.23
C GLU A 120 -15.16 -7.52 -21.61
N GLY A 121 -16.18 -7.09 -20.86
CA GLY A 121 -17.15 -8.00 -20.28
C GLY A 121 -17.95 -7.39 -19.14
N SER A 122 -18.72 -8.25 -18.47
CA SER A 122 -19.45 -7.93 -17.25
C SER A 122 -18.51 -7.60 -16.10
N SER A 123 -19.02 -6.97 -15.05
CA SER A 123 -18.29 -6.72 -13.78
C SER A 123 -17.56 -7.98 -13.31
N LYS A 124 -16.25 -7.84 -13.02
CA LYS A 124 -15.37 -8.94 -12.67
C LYS A 124 -15.47 -9.25 -11.17
N PRO A 125 -15.29 -10.51 -10.76
CA PRO A 125 -15.11 -10.85 -9.36
C PRO A 125 -13.95 -10.04 -8.76
N VAL A 126 -14.09 -9.61 -7.51
CA VAL A 126 -13.09 -8.86 -6.78
C VAL A 126 -12.39 -9.78 -5.78
N MET A 127 -11.07 -9.78 -5.82
CA MET A 127 -10.22 -10.50 -4.88
C MET A 127 -9.52 -9.47 -3.98
N PHE A 128 -9.88 -9.43 -2.70
CA PHE A 128 -9.33 -8.49 -1.73
C PHE A 128 -8.25 -9.18 -0.88
N PHE A 129 -6.99 -8.80 -1.12
CA PHE A 129 -5.82 -9.41 -0.50
C PHE A 129 -5.34 -8.65 0.73
N ILE A 130 -5.10 -9.38 1.81
CA ILE A 130 -4.54 -8.89 3.07
C ILE A 130 -3.19 -9.56 3.28
N HIS A 131 -2.11 -8.77 3.37
CA HIS A 131 -0.76 -9.31 3.56
C HIS A 131 -0.56 -9.87 4.96
N GLY A 132 0.41 -10.78 5.10
CA GLY A 132 0.80 -11.36 6.38
C GLY A 132 1.85 -10.55 7.14
N GLY A 133 2.68 -11.26 7.89
CA GLY A 133 3.75 -10.67 8.70
C GLY A 133 3.39 -10.56 10.18
N GLY A 134 2.50 -11.43 10.68
CA GLY A 134 2.16 -11.52 12.11
C GLY A 134 1.54 -10.25 12.69
N ASN A 135 0.94 -9.40 11.86
CA ASN A 135 0.40 -8.09 12.20
C ASN A 135 1.46 -7.09 12.72
N VAL A 136 2.74 -7.34 12.52
CA VAL A 136 3.86 -6.49 13.01
C VAL A 136 4.81 -6.03 11.91
N ILE A 137 4.85 -6.74 10.78
CA ILE A 137 5.63 -6.39 9.59
C ILE A 137 4.83 -6.69 8.33
N GLY A 138 5.32 -6.25 7.17
CA GLY A 138 4.74 -6.52 5.86
C GLY A 138 4.20 -5.27 5.17
N SER A 139 3.83 -5.44 3.92
CA SER A 139 3.22 -4.39 3.08
C SER A 139 2.45 -5.00 1.93
N ALA A 140 1.60 -4.21 1.29
CA ALA A 140 0.78 -4.62 0.17
C ALA A 140 1.60 -5.00 -1.08
N ASP A 141 2.83 -4.53 -1.21
CA ASP A 141 3.75 -4.86 -2.30
C ASP A 141 4.78 -5.92 -1.92
N GLN A 142 5.16 -6.00 -0.65
CA GLN A 142 6.20 -6.90 -0.11
C GLN A 142 7.43 -6.98 -1.03
N GLY A 143 7.94 -5.81 -1.48
CA GLY A 143 9.07 -5.76 -2.40
C GLY A 143 8.79 -6.37 -3.79
N GLY A 144 7.55 -6.27 -4.27
CA GLY A 144 7.10 -6.81 -5.56
C GLY A 144 6.59 -8.25 -5.51
N LEU A 145 6.63 -8.92 -4.35
CA LEU A 145 6.16 -10.30 -4.20
C LEU A 145 4.64 -10.42 -4.45
N TYR A 146 3.88 -9.38 -4.07
CA TYR A 146 2.43 -9.33 -4.20
C TYR A 146 1.97 -8.47 -5.39
N ASP A 147 2.80 -8.35 -6.45
CA ASP A 147 2.36 -7.72 -7.70
C ASP A 147 1.18 -8.50 -8.30
N GLY A 148 0.03 -7.85 -8.35
CA GLY A 148 -1.23 -8.47 -8.77
C GLY A 148 -1.43 -8.57 -10.28
N GLN A 149 -0.50 -8.06 -11.09
CA GLN A 149 -0.66 -7.95 -12.54
C GLN A 149 -0.94 -9.31 -13.20
N ARG A 150 -0.09 -10.30 -12.91
CA ARG A 150 -0.25 -11.64 -13.47
C ARG A 150 -1.55 -12.30 -13.01
N PHE A 151 -1.88 -12.17 -11.74
CA PHE A 151 -3.10 -12.75 -11.16
C PHE A 151 -4.35 -12.18 -11.81
N ALA A 152 -4.43 -10.84 -11.97
CA ALA A 152 -5.56 -10.18 -12.60
C ALA A 152 -5.73 -10.58 -14.08
N SER A 153 -4.61 -10.73 -14.83
CA SER A 153 -4.67 -11.10 -16.25
C SER A 153 -5.05 -12.56 -16.49
N GLU A 154 -4.53 -13.48 -15.67
CA GLU A 154 -4.77 -14.93 -15.87
C GLU A 154 -6.15 -15.39 -15.38
N HIS A 155 -6.76 -14.69 -14.41
CA HIS A 155 -8.02 -15.11 -13.77
C HIS A 155 -9.20 -14.18 -14.05
N GLU A 156 -9.03 -13.13 -14.85
CA GLU A 156 -10.07 -12.15 -15.20
C GLU A 156 -10.79 -11.56 -13.97
N VAL A 157 -10.03 -11.26 -12.92
CA VAL A 157 -10.52 -10.66 -11.68
C VAL A 157 -10.01 -9.23 -11.52
N VAL A 158 -10.64 -8.47 -10.64
CA VAL A 158 -10.05 -7.26 -10.07
C VAL A 158 -9.37 -7.65 -8.77
N LEU A 159 -8.05 -7.52 -8.71
CA LEU A 159 -7.29 -7.73 -7.49
C LEU A 159 -7.13 -6.39 -6.76
N VAL A 160 -7.36 -6.40 -5.46
CA VAL A 160 -7.12 -5.27 -4.55
C VAL A 160 -6.19 -5.75 -3.45
N SER A 161 -5.09 -5.01 -3.17
CA SER A 161 -4.26 -5.22 -2.00
C SER A 161 -4.24 -3.97 -1.13
N ILE A 162 -4.05 -4.11 0.18
CA ILE A 162 -4.04 -2.99 1.11
C ILE A 162 -2.86 -3.04 2.08
N ASN A 163 -2.42 -1.86 2.50
CA ASN A 163 -1.69 -1.68 3.75
C ASN A 163 -2.69 -1.47 4.90
N TYR A 164 -2.34 -1.90 6.10
CA TYR A 164 -3.08 -1.66 7.34
C TYR A 164 -2.09 -1.42 8.47
N ARG A 165 -2.49 -0.67 9.51
CA ARG A 165 -1.60 -0.38 10.64
C ARG A 165 -1.13 -1.64 11.34
N LEU A 166 0.14 -1.65 11.72
CA LEU A 166 0.85 -2.80 12.26
C LEU A 166 1.26 -2.59 13.73
N GLY A 167 1.51 -3.68 14.42
CA GLY A 167 2.03 -3.70 15.78
C GLY A 167 1.27 -2.80 16.75
N PRO A 168 1.97 -2.01 17.59
CA PRO A 168 1.33 -1.13 18.57
C PRO A 168 0.50 0.00 17.94
N LEU A 169 0.71 0.36 16.67
CA LEU A 169 -0.09 1.37 15.99
C LEU A 169 -1.43 0.80 15.51
N GLY A 170 -1.48 -0.51 15.22
CA GLY A 170 -2.68 -1.21 14.81
C GLY A 170 -3.49 -1.81 15.97
N TRP A 171 -2.81 -2.29 17.01
CA TRP A 171 -3.44 -2.98 18.15
C TRP A 171 -2.85 -2.48 19.46
N PHE A 172 -3.47 -1.46 20.03
CA PHE A 172 -3.09 -0.89 21.31
C PHE A 172 -4.31 -0.32 22.03
N SER A 173 -4.43 -0.63 23.32
CA SER A 173 -5.48 -0.10 24.18
C SER A 173 -4.89 0.38 25.48
N HIS A 174 -5.20 1.62 25.84
CA HIS A 174 -4.80 2.22 27.11
C HIS A 174 -5.92 3.11 27.64
N PRO A 175 -6.20 3.12 28.99
CA PRO A 175 -7.26 3.94 29.54
C PRO A 175 -7.19 5.42 29.16
N ALA A 176 -6.00 6.03 29.17
CA ALA A 176 -5.82 7.43 28.79
C ALA A 176 -6.22 7.77 27.34
N LEU A 177 -6.27 6.78 26.43
CA LEU A 177 -6.77 6.99 25.07
C LEU A 177 -8.29 7.07 25.02
N ARG A 178 -8.99 6.58 26.05
CA ARG A 178 -10.46 6.52 26.14
C ARG A 178 -11.06 7.76 26.77
N GLU A 179 -10.27 8.57 27.50
CA GLU A 179 -10.73 9.69 28.30
C GLU A 179 -10.84 11.01 27.53
N THR A 180 -10.65 11.00 26.22
CA THR A 180 -10.68 12.23 25.43
C THR A 180 -12.14 12.65 25.16
N GLU A 181 -12.62 13.69 25.84
CA GLU A 181 -13.93 14.33 25.63
C GLU A 181 -14.02 15.11 24.29
N SER A 182 -13.24 14.76 23.29
CA SER A 182 -13.24 15.43 21.99
C SER A 182 -14.52 15.13 21.21
N LYS A 183 -15.22 16.16 20.76
CA LYS A 183 -16.38 16.06 19.87
C LYS A 183 -16.09 15.39 18.51
N ALA A 184 -14.82 15.15 18.19
CA ALA A 184 -14.36 14.45 17.00
C ALA A 184 -14.25 12.93 17.21
N PHE A 185 -14.69 12.41 18.34
CA PHE A 185 -14.64 10.98 18.67
C PHE A 185 -15.65 10.19 17.84
N ALA A 186 -15.19 9.16 17.12
CA ALA A 186 -16.06 8.16 16.53
C ALA A 186 -16.24 6.99 17.50
N GLU A 187 -17.34 6.25 17.36
CA GLU A 187 -17.71 5.13 18.24
C GLU A 187 -16.58 4.11 18.40
N ASP A 188 -15.84 3.82 17.29
CA ASP A 188 -14.77 2.82 17.25
C ASP A 188 -13.41 3.34 17.72
N ASP A 189 -13.26 4.63 18.08
CA ASP A 189 -11.99 5.22 18.50
C ASP A 189 -11.41 4.60 19.78
N ASN A 190 -12.24 3.93 20.56
CA ASN A 190 -11.82 3.24 21.77
C ASN A 190 -11.62 1.73 21.61
N SER A 191 -11.71 1.21 20.38
CA SER A 191 -11.70 -0.24 20.13
C SER A 191 -10.36 -0.89 20.48
N GLY A 192 -9.24 -0.17 20.24
CA GLY A 192 -7.89 -0.74 20.35
C GLY A 192 -7.54 -1.69 19.20
N ASN A 193 -8.42 -1.83 18.18
CA ASN A 193 -8.27 -2.75 17.04
C ASN A 193 -8.16 -1.98 15.72
N TYR A 194 -7.33 -0.96 15.69
CA TYR A 194 -7.24 -0.01 14.57
C TYR A 194 -6.82 -0.66 13.25
N GLY A 195 -5.90 -1.64 13.29
CA GLY A 195 -5.52 -2.40 12.09
C GLY A 195 -6.68 -3.21 11.50
N THR A 196 -7.53 -3.80 12.32
CA THR A 196 -8.76 -4.47 11.87
C THR A 196 -9.75 -3.46 11.29
N LEU A 197 -9.90 -2.29 11.92
CA LEU A 197 -10.74 -1.22 11.41
C LEU A 197 -10.22 -0.65 10.07
N ASP A 198 -8.91 -0.64 9.85
CA ASP A 198 -8.32 -0.25 8.57
C ASP A 198 -8.72 -1.22 7.46
N ILE A 199 -8.67 -2.53 7.72
CA ILE A 199 -9.14 -3.56 6.77
C ILE A 199 -10.62 -3.36 6.44
N ILE A 200 -11.46 -3.12 7.45
CA ILE A 200 -12.88 -2.83 7.27
C ILE A 200 -13.09 -1.55 6.45
N ALA A 201 -12.29 -0.51 6.69
CA ALA A 201 -12.35 0.73 5.90
C ALA A 201 -11.96 0.50 4.44
N GLY A 202 -10.91 -0.29 4.18
CA GLY A 202 -10.53 -0.71 2.84
C GLY A 202 -11.64 -1.46 2.11
N LEU A 203 -12.32 -2.40 2.79
CA LEU A 203 -13.48 -3.12 2.24
C LEU A 203 -14.66 -2.18 1.94
N LYS A 204 -14.95 -1.22 2.84
CA LYS A 204 -15.99 -0.19 2.61
C LYS A 204 -15.63 0.69 1.40
N TRP A 205 -14.34 1.02 1.22
CA TRP A 205 -13.87 1.74 0.05
C TRP A 205 -14.10 0.93 -1.23
N VAL A 206 -13.80 -0.37 -1.24
CA VAL A 206 -14.06 -1.28 -2.36
C VAL A 206 -15.55 -1.29 -2.71
N GLN A 207 -16.43 -1.45 -1.74
CA GLN A 207 -17.89 -1.44 -1.95
C GLN A 207 -18.38 -0.16 -2.64
N LYS A 208 -17.78 0.99 -2.32
CA LYS A 208 -18.18 2.28 -2.90
C LYS A 208 -17.63 2.55 -4.28
N ASN A 209 -16.48 1.96 -4.64
CA ASN A 209 -15.67 2.44 -5.77
C ASN A 209 -15.32 1.39 -6.82
N ILE A 210 -15.33 0.10 -6.48
CA ILE A 210 -14.69 -0.92 -7.32
C ILE A 210 -15.36 -1.09 -8.68
N SER A 211 -16.63 -0.69 -8.82
CA SER A 211 -17.34 -0.67 -10.10
C SER A 211 -16.67 0.24 -11.13
N SER A 212 -16.09 1.37 -10.69
CA SER A 212 -15.32 2.27 -11.56
C SER A 212 -14.07 1.60 -12.13
N PHE A 213 -13.58 0.55 -11.50
CA PHE A 213 -12.39 -0.22 -11.90
C PHE A 213 -12.76 -1.54 -12.62
N GLY A 214 -14.03 -1.75 -12.89
CA GLY A 214 -14.55 -2.95 -13.58
C GLY A 214 -14.82 -4.14 -12.67
N GLY A 215 -14.81 -3.95 -11.35
CA GLY A 215 -15.13 -4.97 -10.35
C GLY A 215 -16.61 -4.98 -9.96
N ASP A 216 -17.07 -6.13 -9.50
CA ASP A 216 -18.41 -6.35 -8.96
C ASP A 216 -18.39 -6.16 -7.43
N PRO A 217 -19.01 -5.09 -6.89
CA PRO A 217 -19.04 -4.87 -5.45
C PRO A 217 -19.83 -5.93 -4.69
N ASP A 218 -20.72 -6.65 -5.35
CA ASP A 218 -21.53 -7.73 -4.73
C ASP A 218 -20.83 -9.10 -4.81
N ASN A 219 -19.67 -9.18 -5.48
CA ASN A 219 -18.87 -10.41 -5.62
C ASN A 219 -17.43 -10.17 -5.18
N VAL A 220 -17.24 -9.96 -3.86
CA VAL A 220 -15.94 -9.68 -3.25
C VAL A 220 -15.50 -10.87 -2.39
N THR A 221 -14.37 -11.46 -2.73
CA THR A 221 -13.71 -12.51 -1.94
C THR A 221 -12.54 -11.92 -1.17
N ILE A 222 -12.53 -12.12 0.14
CA ILE A 222 -11.42 -11.75 1.01
C ILE A 222 -10.48 -12.95 1.12
N PHE A 223 -9.19 -12.73 0.95
CA PHE A 223 -8.16 -13.76 1.15
C PHE A 223 -6.87 -13.11 1.65
N GLY A 224 -5.96 -13.89 2.17
CA GLY A 224 -4.72 -13.37 2.70
C GLY A 224 -3.66 -14.45 2.90
N GLU A 225 -2.49 -13.99 3.25
CA GLU A 225 -1.35 -14.84 3.60
C GLU A 225 -1.10 -14.75 5.11
N SER A 226 -0.82 -15.88 5.77
CA SER A 226 -0.45 -15.93 7.20
C SER A 226 -1.44 -15.15 8.08
N ALA A 227 -0.99 -14.12 8.82
CA ALA A 227 -1.86 -13.28 9.65
C ALA A 227 -2.98 -12.57 8.87
N GLY A 228 -2.81 -12.32 7.56
CA GLY A 228 -3.85 -11.77 6.71
C GLY A 228 -4.99 -12.76 6.38
N GLY A 229 -4.79 -14.04 6.64
CA GLY A 229 -5.77 -15.10 6.40
C GLY A 229 -6.52 -15.58 7.66
N TRP A 230 -6.37 -14.90 8.80
CA TRP A 230 -6.96 -15.28 10.10
C TRP A 230 -8.24 -14.50 10.40
#